data_c1bd4ab51bd61631a754563474b50df7
#
_entry.id   c1bd4ab51bd61631a754563474b50df7
#
_cell.length_a   1.000
_cell.length_b   1.000
_cell.length_c   1.000
_cell.angle_alpha   90.00
_cell.angle_beta   90.00
_cell.angle_gamma   90.00
#
_symmetry.space_group_name_H-M   'P 1'
#
loop_
_entity.id
_entity.type
_entity.pdbx_description
1 polymer ?
#
loop_
_entity_poly.entity_id
_entity_poly.type
_entity_poly.pdbx_seq_one_letter_code
_entity_poly.pdbx_strand_id
1 'polypeptide(L)'
;LDGVIGESTGHSTMVRIGDLEISTRRQNRNPGEKIVVSLGASQIILASSMPQNLSARNIVKGTVAQVWSSDGLVFTQVDAGPKIIVEITENAMTELGVTVGNDVFLVFKSSSVDVFDA
;
A
#
# COMPACT_ATOMS: atom_id res chain seq x y z
N LEU A 1 9.60 -3.45 -3.53
CA LEU A 1 9.33 -2.33 -4.44
C LEU A 1 10.50 -1.35 -4.45
N ASP A 2 10.93 -0.98 -5.63
CA ASP A 2 11.98 0.03 -5.78
C ASP A 2 11.40 1.42 -5.59
N GLY A 3 12.09 2.23 -4.81
CA GLY A 3 11.63 3.58 -4.52
C GLY A 3 12.76 4.58 -4.39
N VAL A 4 12.39 5.84 -4.20
CA VAL A 4 13.30 6.95 -4.02
C VAL A 4 12.83 7.80 -2.85
N ILE A 5 13.76 8.18 -1.99
CA ILE A 5 13.47 9.07 -0.86
C ILE A 5 13.07 10.45 -1.39
N GLY A 6 11.95 10.94 -0.90
CA GLY A 6 11.50 12.30 -1.14
C GLY A 6 11.80 13.21 0.05
N GLU A 7 10.91 14.14 0.31
CA GLU A 7 11.10 15.10 1.39
C GLU A 7 10.68 14.52 2.73
N SER A 8 11.34 14.98 3.79
CA SER A 8 11.04 14.64 5.17
C SER A 8 10.51 15.84 5.92
N THR A 9 9.56 15.57 6.81
CA THR A 9 9.12 16.52 7.85
C THR A 9 9.77 16.12 9.17
N GLY A 10 9.35 16.74 10.28
CA GLY A 10 9.78 16.32 11.61
C GLY A 10 9.33 14.91 12.00
N HIS A 11 8.30 14.36 11.33
CA HIS A 11 7.62 13.14 11.75
C HIS A 11 7.58 12.05 10.69
N SER A 12 7.78 12.37 9.43
CA SER A 12 7.61 11.42 8.34
C SER A 12 8.54 11.72 7.18
N THR A 13 8.73 10.71 6.34
CA THR A 13 9.45 10.82 5.07
C THR A 13 8.54 10.37 3.95
N MET A 14 8.48 11.14 2.88
CA MET A 14 7.78 10.74 1.66
C MET A 14 8.71 9.86 0.84
N VAL A 15 8.14 8.82 0.26
CA VAL A 15 8.84 7.89 -0.62
C VAL A 15 8.05 7.81 -1.92
N ARG A 16 8.76 7.85 -3.03
CA ARG A 16 8.16 7.71 -4.35
C ARG A 16 8.49 6.34 -4.95
N ILE A 17 7.44 5.64 -5.39
CA ILE A 17 7.53 4.35 -6.07
C ILE A 17 6.89 4.54 -7.45
N GLY A 18 7.69 4.76 -8.49
CA GLY A 18 7.17 5.22 -9.77
C GLY A 18 6.51 6.59 -9.59
N ASP A 19 5.23 6.69 -9.96
CA ASP A 19 4.44 7.91 -9.79
C ASP A 19 3.67 7.96 -8.46
N LEU A 20 3.75 6.88 -7.67
CA LEU A 20 3.05 6.79 -6.41
C LEU A 20 3.89 7.38 -5.28
N GLU A 21 3.30 8.29 -4.50
CA GLU A 21 3.91 8.80 -3.27
C GLU A 21 3.24 8.22 -2.05
N ILE A 22 4.04 7.74 -1.11
CA ILE A 22 3.56 7.21 0.17
C ILE A 22 4.33 7.84 1.32
N SER A 23 3.72 7.84 2.49
CA SER A 23 4.32 8.33 3.72
C SER A 23 4.89 7.16 4.52
N THR A 24 6.10 7.32 5.01
CA THR A 24 6.76 6.36 5.90
C THR A 24 7.11 7.02 7.23
N ARG A 25 7.56 6.23 8.21
CA ARG A 25 8.25 6.79 9.37
C ARG A 25 9.44 7.60 8.89
N ARG A 26 9.81 8.61 9.67
CA ARG A 26 10.94 9.43 9.31
C ARG A 26 12.19 8.59 9.09
N GLN A 27 12.82 8.78 7.94
CA GLN A 27 14.04 8.10 7.52
C GLN A 27 15.23 9.04 7.67
N ASN A 28 16.36 8.51 8.14
CA ASN A 28 17.62 9.22 8.16
C ASN A 28 18.35 9.02 6.84
N ARG A 29 17.75 9.53 5.77
CA ARG A 29 18.22 9.37 4.39
C ARG A 29 18.05 10.69 3.64
N ASN A 30 18.85 10.86 2.59
CA ASN A 30 18.81 12.09 1.80
C ASN A 30 17.78 11.97 0.66
N PRO A 31 17.08 13.06 0.31
CA PRO A 31 16.22 13.07 -0.88
C PRO A 31 16.99 12.62 -2.12
N GLY A 32 16.33 11.78 -2.92
CA GLY A 32 16.92 11.21 -4.13
C GLY A 32 17.64 9.88 -3.91
N GLU A 33 17.85 9.46 -2.67
CA GLU A 33 18.49 8.18 -2.37
C GLU A 33 17.59 7.02 -2.81
N LYS A 34 18.19 6.03 -3.48
CA LYS A 34 17.46 4.84 -3.93
C LYS A 34 17.29 3.86 -2.78
N ILE A 35 16.10 3.30 -2.67
CA ILE A 35 15.73 2.39 -1.60
C ILE A 35 14.87 1.25 -2.13
N VAL A 36 14.67 0.25 -1.28
CA VAL A 36 13.68 -0.80 -1.48
C VAL A 36 12.61 -0.66 -0.39
N VAL A 37 11.35 -0.70 -0.81
CA VAL A 37 10.20 -0.60 0.10
C VAL A 37 9.56 -1.96 0.26
N SER A 38 9.30 -2.35 1.50
CA SER A 38 8.54 -3.55 1.83
C SER A 38 7.24 -3.15 2.53
N LEU A 39 6.14 -3.73 2.06
CA LEU A 39 4.81 -3.48 2.59
C LEU A 39 4.09 -4.82 2.70
N GLY A 40 3.88 -5.29 3.93
CA GLY A 40 3.27 -6.59 4.19
C GLY A 40 1.81 -6.63 3.75
N ALA A 41 1.44 -7.66 2.99
CA ALA A 41 0.09 -7.82 2.47
C ALA A 41 -0.98 -7.81 3.57
N SER A 42 -0.68 -8.38 4.74
CA SER A 42 -1.61 -8.44 5.88
C SER A 42 -1.75 -7.11 6.63
N GLN A 43 -0.89 -6.14 6.35
CA GLN A 43 -0.89 -4.85 7.01
C GLN A 43 -1.63 -3.77 6.22
N ILE A 44 -2.15 -4.13 5.06
CA ILE A 44 -2.92 -3.23 4.21
C ILE A 44 -4.39 -3.53 4.39
N ILE A 45 -5.18 -2.49 4.61
CA ILE A 45 -6.64 -2.58 4.64
C ILE A 45 -7.15 -2.21 3.25
N LEU A 46 -8.06 -3.02 2.72
CA LEU A 46 -8.70 -2.76 1.44
C LEU A 46 -10.07 -2.16 1.69
N ALA A 47 -10.36 -1.04 1.04
CA ALA A 47 -11.65 -0.38 1.12
C ALA A 47 -12.28 -0.27 -0.26
N SER A 48 -13.60 -0.45 -0.34
CA SER A 48 -14.32 -0.36 -1.62
C SER A 48 -14.70 1.07 -2.00
N SER A 49 -14.60 1.99 -1.04
CA SER A 49 -14.85 3.43 -1.26
C SER A 49 -13.83 4.24 -0.49
N MET A 50 -13.70 5.53 -0.82
CA MET A 50 -12.74 6.42 -0.17
C MET A 50 -13.03 6.51 1.33
N PRO A 51 -12.13 6.01 2.19
CA PRO A 51 -12.31 6.12 3.63
C PRO A 51 -12.01 7.53 4.12
N GLN A 52 -12.59 7.90 5.27
CA GLN A 52 -12.42 9.22 5.88
C GLN A 52 -12.13 9.08 7.38
N ASN A 53 -11.50 10.11 7.92
CA ASN A 53 -11.28 10.25 9.37
C ASN A 53 -10.49 9.09 9.97
N LEU A 54 -9.40 8.72 9.32
CA LEU A 54 -8.53 7.62 9.73
C LEU A 54 -7.22 8.15 10.33
N SER A 55 -6.63 7.34 11.20
CA SER A 55 -5.25 7.58 11.66
C SER A 55 -4.19 7.14 10.66
N ALA A 56 -4.54 6.28 9.70
CA ALA A 56 -3.64 5.89 8.63
C ALA A 56 -3.32 7.07 7.72
N ARG A 57 -2.06 7.20 7.32
CA ARG A 57 -1.60 8.32 6.49
C ARG A 57 -1.58 8.00 5.00
N ASN A 58 -1.67 6.72 4.63
CA ASN A 58 -1.65 6.30 3.24
C ASN A 58 -3.02 5.80 2.80
N ILE A 59 -3.57 6.44 1.81
CA ILE A 59 -4.79 6.02 1.11
C ILE A 59 -4.46 6.06 -0.37
N VAL A 60 -4.38 4.88 -0.98
CA VAL A 60 -3.91 4.74 -2.36
C VAL A 60 -5.00 4.12 -3.20
N LYS A 61 -5.43 4.81 -4.25
CA LYS A 61 -6.40 4.26 -5.19
C LYS A 61 -5.72 3.32 -6.17
N GLY A 62 -6.36 2.20 -6.46
CA GLY A 62 -5.89 1.25 -7.45
C GLY A 62 -7.01 0.45 -8.06
N THR A 63 -6.64 -0.42 -8.98
CA THR A 63 -7.58 -1.30 -9.68
C THR A 63 -7.18 -2.76 -9.42
N VAL A 64 -8.16 -3.59 -9.08
CA VAL A 64 -7.91 -5.01 -8.85
C VAL A 64 -7.51 -5.68 -10.15
N ALA A 65 -6.31 -6.27 -10.18
CA ALA A 65 -5.76 -6.94 -11.35
C ALA A 65 -5.91 -8.46 -11.28
N GLN A 66 -5.75 -9.04 -10.08
CA GLN A 66 -5.89 -10.49 -9.86
C GLN A 66 -6.45 -10.75 -8.47
N VAL A 67 -7.16 -11.85 -8.33
CA VAL A 67 -7.66 -12.35 -7.05
C VAL A 67 -7.45 -13.85 -7.02
N TRP A 68 -6.86 -14.37 -5.94
CA TRP A 68 -6.69 -15.81 -5.76
C TRP A 68 -6.79 -16.18 -4.29
N SER A 69 -7.10 -17.45 -4.03
CA SER A 69 -7.24 -17.98 -2.67
C SER A 69 -6.12 -18.96 -2.38
N SER A 70 -5.66 -18.98 -1.14
CA SER A 70 -4.68 -19.94 -0.65
C SER A 70 -4.90 -20.13 0.84
N ASP A 71 -5.15 -21.36 1.27
CA ASP A 71 -5.30 -21.74 2.68
C ASP A 71 -6.32 -20.89 3.46
N GLY A 72 -7.47 -20.62 2.83
CA GLY A 72 -8.55 -19.86 3.46
C GLY A 72 -8.36 -18.34 3.45
N LEU A 73 -7.26 -17.87 2.89
CA LEU A 73 -6.99 -16.45 2.71
C LEU A 73 -7.19 -16.06 1.25
N VAL A 74 -7.55 -14.82 1.03
CA VAL A 74 -7.69 -14.25 -0.31
C VAL A 74 -6.59 -13.22 -0.52
N PHE A 75 -5.88 -13.33 -1.63
CA PHE A 75 -4.87 -12.37 -2.03
C PHE A 75 -5.38 -11.58 -3.23
N THR A 76 -5.23 -10.29 -3.17
CA THR A 76 -5.67 -9.37 -4.21
C THR A 76 -4.46 -8.59 -4.69
N GLN A 77 -4.16 -8.72 -5.98
CA GLN A 77 -3.13 -7.89 -6.60
C GLN A 77 -3.81 -6.63 -7.12
N VAL A 78 -3.36 -5.48 -6.64
CA VAL A 78 -3.90 -4.18 -7.00
C VAL A 78 -2.88 -3.40 -7.79
N ASP A 79 -3.29 -2.89 -8.93
CA ASP A 79 -2.47 -2.00 -9.75
C ASP A 79 -2.70 -0.56 -9.27
N ALA A 80 -1.69 0.00 -8.63
CA ALA A 80 -1.68 1.37 -8.13
C ALA A 80 -0.52 2.17 -8.76
N GLY A 81 -0.11 1.79 -9.97
CA GLY A 81 1.16 2.11 -10.58
C GLY A 81 2.10 0.94 -10.30
N PRO A 82 2.75 0.85 -9.16
CA PRO A 82 3.31 -0.41 -8.71
C PRO A 82 2.19 -1.41 -8.43
N LYS A 83 2.50 -2.70 -8.50
CA LYS A 83 1.57 -3.77 -8.14
C LYS A 83 1.75 -4.11 -6.68
N ILE A 84 0.65 -4.03 -5.93
CA ILE A 84 0.65 -4.22 -4.48
C ILE A 84 -0.26 -5.39 -4.15
N ILE A 85 0.22 -6.30 -3.30
CA ILE A 85 -0.55 -7.47 -2.86
C ILE A 85 -1.19 -7.15 -1.52
N VAL A 86 -2.49 -7.44 -1.42
CA VAL A 86 -3.27 -7.25 -0.20
C VAL A 86 -3.89 -8.60 0.20
N GLU A 87 -3.76 -8.95 1.47
CA GLU A 87 -4.36 -10.14 2.04
C GLU A 87 -5.67 -9.75 2.72
N ILE A 88 -6.76 -10.42 2.34
CA ILE A 88 -8.07 -10.23 2.96
C ILE A 88 -8.69 -11.57 3.28
N THR A 89 -9.76 -11.57 4.08
CA THR A 89 -10.52 -12.77 4.36
C THR A 89 -11.52 -13.04 3.23
N GLU A 90 -11.97 -14.28 3.11
CA GLU A 90 -13.03 -14.63 2.15
C GLU A 90 -14.32 -13.84 2.44
N ASN A 91 -14.59 -13.65 3.72
CA ASN A 91 -15.76 -12.88 4.15
C ASN A 91 -15.67 -11.41 3.66
N ALA A 92 -14.51 -10.79 3.82
CA ALA A 92 -14.29 -9.44 3.35
C ALA A 92 -14.39 -9.35 1.82
N MET A 93 -13.86 -10.33 1.10
CA MET A 93 -13.98 -10.38 -0.37
C MET A 93 -15.44 -10.36 -0.80
N THR A 94 -16.27 -11.17 -0.16
CA THR A 94 -17.70 -11.27 -0.47
C THR A 94 -18.44 -9.98 -0.12
N GLU A 95 -18.22 -9.46 1.08
CA GLU A 95 -18.91 -8.25 1.54
C GLU A 95 -18.56 -7.02 0.72
N LEU A 96 -17.30 -6.89 0.33
CA LEU A 96 -16.83 -5.76 -0.45
C LEU A 96 -17.05 -5.92 -1.95
N GLY A 97 -17.41 -7.14 -2.38
CA GLY A 97 -17.61 -7.43 -3.81
C GLY A 97 -16.34 -7.28 -4.61
N VAL A 98 -15.22 -7.75 -4.08
CA VAL A 98 -13.91 -7.60 -4.73
C VAL A 98 -13.82 -8.48 -5.95
N THR A 99 -13.68 -7.89 -7.12
CA THR A 99 -13.50 -8.58 -8.40
C THR A 99 -12.48 -7.84 -9.27
N VAL A 100 -11.90 -8.58 -10.21
CA VAL A 100 -10.96 -7.99 -11.19
C VAL A 100 -11.63 -6.84 -11.94
N GLY A 101 -10.93 -5.74 -12.06
CA GLY A 101 -11.39 -4.53 -12.73
C GLY A 101 -12.04 -3.49 -11.81
N ASN A 102 -12.33 -3.85 -10.56
CA ASN A 102 -12.90 -2.89 -9.61
C ASN A 102 -11.88 -1.91 -9.09
N ASP A 103 -12.30 -0.67 -8.89
CA ASP A 103 -11.51 0.32 -8.17
C ASP A 103 -11.61 0.05 -6.66
N VAL A 104 -10.47 0.14 -6.01
CA VAL A 104 -10.36 -0.04 -4.56
C VAL A 104 -9.41 0.99 -3.98
N PHE A 105 -9.42 1.11 -2.65
CA PHE A 105 -8.50 1.97 -1.92
C PHE A 105 -7.68 1.11 -0.97
N LEU A 106 -6.38 1.29 -0.99
CA LEU A 106 -5.44 0.63 -0.10
C LEU A 106 -5.11 1.59 1.03
N VAL A 107 -5.30 1.14 2.26
CA VAL A 107 -5.15 1.97 3.45
C VAL A 107 -4.09 1.33 4.34
N PHE A 108 -3.05 2.07 4.68
CA PHE A 108 -2.00 1.57 5.55
C PHE A 108 -1.30 2.70 6.29
N LYS A 109 -0.77 2.35 7.45
CA LYS A 109 -0.07 3.31 8.30
C LYS A 109 1.35 3.54 7.79
N SER A 110 1.87 4.75 8.01
CA SER A 110 3.28 5.05 7.74
C SER A 110 4.22 4.07 8.46
N SER A 111 3.86 3.65 9.66
CA SER A 111 4.63 2.70 10.46
C SER A 111 4.65 1.28 9.89
N SER A 112 3.77 0.95 8.95
CA SER A 112 3.73 -0.36 8.30
C SER A 112 4.67 -0.47 7.09
N VAL A 113 5.27 0.63 6.69
CA VAL A 113 6.16 0.69 5.53
C VAL A 113 7.60 0.53 6.01
N ASP A 114 8.29 -0.50 5.54
CA ASP A 114 9.69 -0.75 5.84
C ASP A 114 10.56 -0.31 4.67
N VAL A 115 11.65 0.38 4.98
CA VAL A 115 12.58 0.94 3.99
C VAL A 115 13.95 0.32 4.19
N PHE A 116 14.54 -0.17 3.12
CA PHE A 116 15.86 -0.80 3.10
C PHE A 116 16.76 -0.13 2.06
N ASP A 117 18.06 -0.30 2.25
CA ASP A 117 19.03 0.14 1.25
C ASP A 117 18.81 -0.64 -0.06
N ALA A 118 18.94 0.07 -1.15
CA ALA A 118 18.86 -0.55 -2.48
C ALA A 118 20.12 -1.32 -2.81
#